data_b882c6e5ee81e1928da4da6e1719b3fc
#
_entry.id   b882c6e5ee81e1928da4da6e1719b3fc
#
_cell.length_a   1.000
_cell.length_b   1.000
_cell.length_c   1.000
_cell.angle_alpha   90.00
_cell.angle_beta   90.00
_cell.angle_gamma   90.00
#
_symmetry.space_group_name_H-M   'P 1'
#
loop_
_entity.id
_entity.type
_entity.pdbx_description
1 polymer ?
#
loop_
_entity_poly.entity_id
_entity_poly.type
_entity_poly.pdbx_seq_one_letter_code
_entity_poly.pdbx_strand_id
1 'polypeptide(L)'
;YYYMGKEEKALHFFEKALELNPQEEDALLFITWCQEAIARQNKESAEEYDPELYEENELSAVEAHIEKYFGAFPSVFHELVSPDIHVDVAVIEPNEERPYYTLMTIGMGAHAMTMPEELSAEYLDRAEVFLCLPPDWPITGKEETDYWPIRLLKVLARLPVEEDSWLGWGHSIAHGEPFAKNTSFCGCLLLEPQDTAPGAEECVLPNGERVLFYQVIPLYQQELDYKIAHGVGALLEKMANVTHVIEIGRPNAIPN
;
A
#
# COMPACT_ATOMS: atom_id res chain seq x y z
N TYR A 1 -6.27 0.99 14.79
CA TYR A 1 -5.39 -0.10 15.27
C TYR A 1 -5.52 -0.45 16.75
N TYR A 2 -6.13 0.40 17.58
CA TYR A 2 -6.13 0.18 19.04
C TYR A 2 -7.37 -0.55 19.59
N TYR A 3 -8.44 -0.72 18.82
CA TYR A 3 -9.68 -1.32 19.32
C TYR A 3 -10.03 -2.70 18.74
N MET A 4 -9.80 -2.96 17.46
CA MET A 4 -10.12 -4.25 16.82
C MET A 4 -9.21 -5.43 17.21
N GLY A 5 -8.07 -5.20 17.84
CA GLY A 5 -7.14 -6.27 18.20
C GLY A 5 -7.32 -6.89 19.59
N LYS A 6 -8.31 -6.48 20.38
CA LYS A 6 -8.48 -7.02 21.75
C LYS A 6 -9.39 -8.25 21.77
N GLU A 7 -10.46 -8.21 21.01
CA GLU A 7 -11.43 -9.31 20.92
C GLU A 7 -10.85 -10.50 20.17
N GLU A 8 -10.14 -10.28 19.07
CA GLU A 8 -9.44 -11.34 18.31
C GLU A 8 -8.30 -11.95 19.13
N LYS A 9 -7.53 -11.13 19.86
CA LYS A 9 -6.50 -11.63 20.76
C LYS A 9 -7.11 -12.41 21.92
N ALA A 10 -8.19 -11.94 22.50
CA ALA A 10 -8.91 -12.64 23.55
C ALA A 10 -9.45 -13.99 23.06
N LEU A 11 -10.07 -14.02 21.87
CA LEU A 11 -10.54 -15.24 21.22
C LEU A 11 -9.40 -16.26 21.09
N HIS A 12 -8.27 -15.85 20.53
CA HIS A 12 -7.10 -16.74 20.39
C HIS A 12 -6.58 -17.30 21.71
N PHE A 13 -6.59 -16.51 22.81
CA PHE A 13 -6.19 -16.99 24.13
C PHE A 13 -7.18 -18.00 24.71
N PHE A 14 -8.48 -17.81 24.54
CA PHE A 14 -9.50 -18.74 25.02
C PHE A 14 -9.54 -20.04 24.20
N GLU A 15 -9.35 -19.99 22.89
CA GLU A 15 -9.17 -21.18 22.05
C GLU A 15 -7.97 -22.01 22.50
N LYS A 16 -6.85 -21.36 22.81
CA LYS A 16 -5.65 -22.02 23.33
C LYS A 16 -5.86 -22.59 24.73
N ALA A 17 -6.68 -21.96 25.58
CA ALA A 17 -7.08 -22.50 26.87
C ALA A 17 -7.90 -23.79 26.73
N LEU A 18 -8.83 -23.84 25.74
CA LEU A 18 -9.59 -25.07 25.45
C LEU A 18 -8.75 -26.20 24.88
N GLU A 19 -7.69 -25.91 24.12
CA GLU A 19 -6.74 -26.94 23.67
C GLU A 19 -6.04 -27.62 24.86
N LEU A 20 -5.78 -26.85 25.94
CA LEU A 20 -5.14 -27.34 27.16
C LEU A 20 -6.12 -28.01 28.14
N ASN A 21 -7.34 -27.54 28.20
CA ASN A 21 -8.43 -28.09 29.01
C ASN A 21 -9.78 -28.03 28.27
N PRO A 22 -10.14 -29.09 27.51
CA PRO A 22 -11.36 -29.12 26.68
C PRO A 22 -12.68 -29.05 27.47
N GLN A 23 -12.68 -29.11 28.81
CA GLN A 23 -13.85 -29.03 29.69
C GLN A 23 -13.95 -27.68 30.40
N GLU A 24 -13.19 -26.68 30.00
CA GLU A 24 -13.24 -25.34 30.60
C GLU A 24 -14.50 -24.61 30.12
N GLU A 25 -15.59 -24.73 30.91
CA GLU A 25 -16.89 -24.13 30.54
C GLU A 25 -16.82 -22.60 30.40
N ASP A 26 -16.01 -21.94 31.22
CA ASP A 26 -15.83 -20.49 31.18
C ASP A 26 -15.13 -20.06 29.86
N ALA A 27 -14.16 -20.83 29.36
CA ALA A 27 -13.48 -20.53 28.09
C ALA A 27 -14.44 -20.62 26.90
N LEU A 28 -15.36 -21.61 26.88
CA LEU A 28 -16.41 -21.74 25.86
C LEU A 28 -17.35 -20.53 25.85
N LEU A 29 -17.76 -20.09 27.05
CA LEU A 29 -18.62 -18.91 27.19
C LEU A 29 -17.93 -17.63 26.66
N PHE A 30 -16.67 -17.44 27.03
CA PHE A 30 -15.88 -16.27 26.57
C PHE A 30 -15.57 -16.31 25.08
N ILE A 31 -15.34 -17.48 24.47
CA ILE A 31 -15.20 -17.63 23.01
C ILE A 31 -16.46 -17.19 22.31
N THR A 32 -17.63 -17.67 22.76
CA THR A 32 -18.92 -17.28 22.18
C THR A 32 -19.13 -15.78 22.28
N TRP A 33 -18.83 -15.19 23.44
CA TRP A 33 -18.94 -13.75 23.66
C TRP A 33 -17.98 -12.95 22.75
N CYS A 34 -16.72 -13.38 22.59
CA CYS A 34 -15.77 -12.74 21.66
C CYS A 34 -16.24 -12.83 20.20
N GLN A 35 -16.74 -14.01 19.79
CA GLN A 35 -17.27 -14.21 18.44
C GLN A 35 -18.50 -13.33 18.16
N GLU A 36 -19.41 -13.21 19.13
CA GLU A 36 -20.58 -12.33 19.02
C GLU A 36 -20.19 -10.85 19.04
N ALA A 37 -19.16 -10.46 19.81
CA ALA A 37 -18.64 -9.09 19.82
C ALA A 37 -17.99 -8.74 18.48
N ILE A 38 -17.15 -9.63 17.93
CA ILE A 38 -16.54 -9.48 16.61
C ILE A 38 -17.63 -9.43 15.52
N ALA A 39 -18.65 -10.31 15.60
CA ALA A 39 -19.75 -10.33 14.64
C ALA A 39 -20.61 -9.05 14.72
N ARG A 40 -20.83 -8.49 15.91
CA ARG A 40 -21.51 -7.19 16.10
C ARG A 40 -20.70 -6.04 15.54
N GLN A 41 -19.41 -5.99 15.83
CA GLN A 41 -18.50 -4.97 15.31
C GLN A 41 -18.43 -5.01 13.77
N ASN A 42 -18.32 -6.22 13.21
CA ASN A 42 -18.35 -6.42 11.76
C ASN A 42 -19.70 -6.05 11.13
N LYS A 43 -20.81 -6.27 11.85
CA LYS A 43 -22.14 -5.89 11.38
C LYS A 43 -22.40 -4.38 11.49
N GLU A 44 -21.97 -3.75 12.57
CA GLU A 44 -22.04 -2.30 12.74
C GLU A 44 -21.14 -1.58 11.72
N SER A 45 -19.95 -2.13 11.44
CA SER A 45 -19.07 -1.61 10.37
C SER A 45 -19.64 -1.85 8.96
N ALA A 46 -20.38 -2.94 8.74
CA ALA A 46 -20.98 -3.23 7.43
C ALA A 46 -22.27 -2.44 7.14
N GLU A 47 -22.96 -1.92 8.16
CA GLU A 47 -24.18 -1.12 7.98
C GLU A 47 -23.88 0.39 7.81
N GLU A 48 -22.65 0.87 8.03
CA GLU A 48 -22.31 2.30 8.06
C GLU A 48 -21.24 2.75 7.03
N TYR A 49 -20.68 1.83 6.23
CA TYR A 49 -19.60 2.17 5.30
C TYR A 49 -19.97 1.85 3.85
N ASP A 50 -20.22 2.92 3.10
CA ASP A 50 -20.16 2.93 1.64
C ASP A 50 -18.76 3.46 1.27
N PRO A 51 -17.79 2.60 0.89
CA PRO A 51 -16.43 3.05 0.62
C PRO A 51 -16.41 3.98 -0.59
N GLU A 52 -15.52 4.96 -0.59
CA GLU A 52 -15.29 5.76 -1.78
C GLU A 52 -14.75 4.88 -2.91
N LEU A 53 -15.36 5.00 -4.08
CA LEU A 53 -15.04 4.25 -5.29
C LEU A 53 -14.88 5.22 -6.46
N TYR A 54 -14.05 4.84 -7.42
CA TYR A 54 -14.13 5.48 -8.74
C TYR A 54 -15.52 5.26 -9.35
N GLU A 55 -16.03 6.26 -10.05
CA GLU A 55 -17.13 6.05 -10.99
C GLU A 55 -16.70 5.05 -12.08
N GLU A 56 -17.64 4.32 -12.67
CA GLU A 56 -17.35 3.25 -13.66
C GLU A 56 -16.47 3.75 -14.83
N ASN A 57 -16.73 4.97 -15.31
CA ASN A 57 -15.97 5.60 -16.38
C ASN A 57 -14.58 6.09 -15.94
N GLU A 58 -14.42 6.47 -14.68
CA GLU A 58 -13.13 6.84 -14.10
C GLU A 58 -12.26 5.61 -13.90
N LEU A 59 -12.82 4.54 -13.31
CA LEU A 59 -12.14 3.26 -13.17
C LEU A 59 -11.65 2.76 -14.52
N SER A 60 -12.52 2.77 -15.55
CA SER A 60 -12.15 2.37 -16.91
C SER A 60 -11.01 3.22 -17.49
N ALA A 61 -10.95 4.51 -17.18
CA ALA A 61 -9.86 5.39 -17.63
C ALA A 61 -8.54 5.05 -16.93
N VAL A 62 -8.57 4.79 -15.61
CA VAL A 62 -7.41 4.38 -14.82
C VAL A 62 -6.88 3.02 -15.30
N GLU A 63 -7.75 2.03 -15.49
CA GLU A 63 -7.38 0.71 -16.01
C GLU A 63 -6.74 0.80 -17.40
N ALA A 64 -7.36 1.55 -18.31
CA ALA A 64 -6.81 1.77 -19.65
C ALA A 64 -5.44 2.49 -19.63
N HIS A 65 -5.24 3.42 -18.70
CA HIS A 65 -3.95 4.07 -18.48
C HIS A 65 -2.89 3.08 -17.99
N ILE A 66 -3.23 2.24 -17.02
CA ILE A 66 -2.34 1.20 -16.51
C ILE A 66 -1.94 0.24 -17.64
N GLU A 67 -2.91 -0.29 -18.38
CA GLU A 67 -2.64 -1.20 -19.50
C GLU A 67 -1.72 -0.56 -20.56
N LYS A 68 -1.97 0.70 -20.88
CA LYS A 68 -1.21 1.44 -21.89
C LYS A 68 0.27 1.65 -21.53
N TYR A 69 0.54 2.03 -20.28
CA TYR A 69 1.87 2.47 -19.86
C TYR A 69 2.65 1.43 -19.07
N PHE A 70 1.96 0.56 -18.36
CA PHE A 70 2.57 -0.45 -17.48
C PHE A 70 2.36 -1.88 -17.97
N GLY A 71 1.31 -2.15 -18.74
CA GLY A 71 1.01 -3.45 -19.31
C GLY A 71 -0.27 -4.07 -18.75
N ALA A 72 -0.72 -5.15 -19.38
CA ALA A 72 -1.90 -5.88 -18.96
C ALA A 72 -1.71 -6.51 -17.57
N PHE A 73 -2.76 -6.51 -16.76
CA PHE A 73 -2.78 -7.06 -15.40
C PHE A 73 -3.85 -8.17 -15.28
N PRO A 74 -3.51 -9.41 -15.67
CA PRO A 74 -4.45 -10.51 -15.68
C PRO A 74 -4.90 -10.96 -14.28
N SER A 75 -4.22 -10.47 -13.23
CA SER A 75 -4.48 -10.83 -11.85
C SER A 75 -4.61 -9.58 -10.99
N VAL A 76 -5.53 -9.64 -10.03
CA VAL A 76 -5.79 -8.57 -9.07
C VAL A 76 -5.93 -9.17 -7.67
N PHE A 77 -5.28 -8.61 -6.70
CA PHE A 77 -5.54 -8.87 -5.28
C PHE A 77 -6.71 -8.00 -4.82
N HIS A 78 -7.91 -8.57 -4.89
CA HIS A 78 -9.12 -7.88 -4.47
C HIS A 78 -9.17 -7.67 -2.96
N GLU A 79 -9.65 -6.52 -2.57
CA GLU A 79 -9.98 -6.24 -1.19
C GLU A 79 -11.33 -6.85 -0.83
N LEU A 80 -11.38 -7.54 0.31
CA LEU A 80 -12.61 -8.21 0.75
C LEU A 80 -13.43 -7.33 1.71
N VAL A 81 -12.81 -6.38 2.38
CA VAL A 81 -13.42 -5.46 3.35
C VAL A 81 -12.77 -4.09 3.19
N SER A 82 -13.56 -3.10 2.86
CA SER A 82 -13.12 -1.72 2.62
C SER A 82 -13.77 -0.79 3.65
N PRO A 83 -13.02 -0.35 4.67
CA PRO A 83 -13.60 0.49 5.73
C PRO A 83 -13.79 1.96 5.33
N ASP A 84 -13.09 2.43 4.32
CA ASP A 84 -13.01 3.83 3.91
C ASP A 84 -13.01 3.97 2.38
N ILE A 85 -11.91 3.61 1.73
CA ILE A 85 -11.75 3.48 0.28
C ILE A 85 -11.60 2.00 -0.09
N HIS A 86 -12.03 1.62 -1.28
CA HIS A 86 -11.78 0.27 -1.81
C HIS A 86 -10.49 0.28 -2.63
N VAL A 87 -9.49 -0.49 -2.19
CA VAL A 87 -8.18 -0.55 -2.84
C VAL A 87 -7.82 -1.96 -3.26
N ASP A 88 -7.87 -2.19 -4.55
CA ASP A 88 -7.34 -3.38 -5.18
C ASP A 88 -5.85 -3.22 -5.53
N VAL A 89 -5.14 -4.32 -5.72
CA VAL A 89 -3.75 -4.29 -6.20
C VAL A 89 -3.64 -5.12 -7.47
N ALA A 90 -3.47 -4.44 -8.59
CA ALA A 90 -3.22 -5.04 -9.89
C ALA A 90 -1.81 -5.64 -9.95
N VAL A 91 -1.70 -6.80 -10.60
CA VAL A 91 -0.43 -7.51 -10.82
C VAL A 91 -0.12 -7.51 -12.31
N ILE A 92 0.90 -6.76 -12.71
CA ILE A 92 1.46 -6.78 -14.06
C ILE A 92 2.64 -7.73 -14.04
N GLU A 93 2.54 -8.80 -14.83
CA GLU A 93 3.53 -9.87 -14.86
C GLU A 93 4.80 -9.47 -15.64
N PRO A 94 5.97 -10.05 -15.30
CA PRO A 94 7.20 -9.86 -16.07
C PRO A 94 7.05 -10.24 -17.53
N ASN A 95 7.69 -9.49 -18.41
CA ASN A 95 7.81 -9.78 -19.85
C ASN A 95 9.23 -9.48 -20.36
N GLU A 96 9.48 -9.63 -21.67
CA GLU A 96 10.80 -9.42 -22.25
C GLU A 96 11.30 -7.97 -22.14
N GLU A 97 10.38 -6.98 -22.17
CA GLU A 97 10.72 -5.56 -22.09
C GLU A 97 10.85 -5.12 -20.63
N ARG A 98 10.03 -5.68 -19.74
CA ARG A 98 10.00 -5.43 -18.30
C ARG A 98 10.13 -6.73 -17.54
N PRO A 99 11.37 -7.19 -17.27
CA PRO A 99 11.61 -8.47 -16.62
C PRO A 99 11.38 -8.40 -15.10
N TYR A 100 10.28 -7.79 -14.66
CA TYR A 100 9.91 -7.61 -13.26
C TYR A 100 8.38 -7.52 -13.10
N TYR A 101 7.87 -7.87 -11.93
CA TYR A 101 6.48 -7.59 -11.56
C TYR A 101 6.29 -6.11 -11.27
N THR A 102 5.16 -5.54 -11.68
CA THR A 102 4.67 -4.27 -11.16
C THR A 102 3.39 -4.53 -10.38
N LEU A 103 3.37 -4.13 -9.11
CA LEU A 103 2.18 -4.13 -8.26
C LEU A 103 1.66 -2.70 -8.15
N MET A 104 0.41 -2.47 -8.46
CA MET A 104 -0.17 -1.14 -8.53
C MET A 104 -1.53 -1.08 -7.85
N THR A 105 -1.76 -0.07 -7.04
CA THR A 105 -3.09 0.17 -6.45
C THR A 105 -4.07 0.60 -7.54
N ILE A 106 -5.33 0.24 -7.34
CA ILE A 106 -6.50 0.75 -8.08
C ILE A 106 -7.56 1.08 -7.05
N GLY A 107 -7.92 2.34 -6.94
CA GLY A 107 -8.93 2.82 -6.00
C GLY A 107 -8.45 3.86 -4.99
N MET A 108 -7.14 4.01 -4.77
CA MET A 108 -6.62 5.09 -3.92
C MET A 108 -7.04 6.47 -4.44
N GLY A 109 -6.96 6.68 -5.74
CA GLY A 109 -7.29 7.95 -6.38
C GLY A 109 -8.79 8.22 -6.49
N ALA A 110 -9.68 7.33 -6.04
CA ALA A 110 -11.09 7.64 -5.85
C ALA A 110 -11.28 8.72 -4.77
N HIS A 111 -10.40 8.72 -3.75
CA HIS A 111 -10.36 9.74 -2.71
C HIS A 111 -9.56 10.97 -3.15
N ALA A 112 -10.14 12.16 -2.97
CA ALA A 112 -9.43 13.43 -3.13
C ALA A 112 -8.68 13.76 -1.83
N MET A 113 -7.34 13.70 -1.86
CA MET A 113 -6.48 13.96 -0.72
C MET A 113 -6.59 15.41 -0.25
N THR A 114 -6.43 15.65 1.05
CA THR A 114 -6.46 17.00 1.63
C THR A 114 -5.16 17.73 1.33
N MET A 115 -5.21 18.61 0.33
CA MET A 115 -4.06 19.38 -0.14
C MET A 115 -3.88 20.69 0.63
N PRO A 116 -2.62 21.14 0.87
CA PRO A 116 -2.35 22.52 1.28
C PRO A 116 -2.95 23.52 0.29
N GLU A 117 -3.51 24.62 0.81
CA GLU A 117 -4.20 25.64 -0.01
C GLU A 117 -3.31 26.18 -1.14
N GLU A 118 -2.00 26.28 -0.91
CA GLU A 118 -1.01 26.76 -1.88
C GLU A 118 -0.83 25.82 -3.07
N LEU A 119 -1.13 24.53 -2.91
CA LEU A 119 -0.98 23.48 -3.92
C LEU A 119 -2.32 23.03 -4.54
N SER A 120 -3.43 23.48 -3.99
CA SER A 120 -4.77 23.03 -4.42
C SER A 120 -5.10 23.33 -5.90
N ALA A 121 -4.45 24.34 -6.48
CA ALA A 121 -4.64 24.70 -7.89
C ALA A 121 -3.85 23.79 -8.87
N GLU A 122 -2.99 22.89 -8.38
CA GLU A 122 -2.12 22.08 -9.22
C GLU A 122 -2.71 20.70 -9.56
N TYR A 123 -3.93 20.40 -9.05
CA TYR A 123 -4.62 19.11 -9.29
C TYR A 123 -3.79 17.88 -8.90
N LEU A 124 -3.13 17.94 -7.74
CA LEU A 124 -2.26 16.88 -7.20
C LEU A 124 -2.97 16.03 -6.13
N ASP A 125 -4.27 16.13 -6.04
CA ASP A 125 -5.10 15.61 -4.96
C ASP A 125 -5.55 14.16 -5.15
N ARG A 126 -5.22 13.51 -6.27
CA ARG A 126 -5.51 12.08 -6.50
C ARG A 126 -4.29 11.33 -6.96
N ALA A 127 -4.07 10.15 -6.43
CA ALA A 127 -2.92 9.34 -6.79
C ALA A 127 -3.21 7.84 -6.74
N GLU A 128 -2.42 7.08 -7.50
CA GLU A 128 -2.18 5.66 -7.30
C GLU A 128 -0.70 5.43 -7.00
N VAL A 129 -0.39 4.39 -6.25
CA VAL A 129 0.98 4.02 -5.91
C VAL A 129 1.33 2.64 -6.42
N PHE A 130 2.59 2.45 -6.83
CA PHE A 130 3.05 1.17 -7.32
C PHE A 130 4.50 0.89 -6.94
N LEU A 131 4.90 -0.37 -7.01
CA LEU A 131 6.27 -0.82 -6.81
C LEU A 131 6.63 -1.95 -7.77
N CYS A 132 7.93 -2.15 -7.99
CA CYS A 132 8.44 -3.18 -8.88
C CYS A 132 9.20 -4.25 -8.08
N LEU A 133 8.93 -5.53 -8.38
CA LEU A 133 9.52 -6.69 -7.72
C LEU A 133 10.29 -7.56 -8.72
N PRO A 134 11.35 -8.28 -8.29
CA PRO A 134 12.07 -9.21 -9.14
C PRO A 134 11.15 -10.27 -9.76
N PRO A 135 11.47 -10.84 -10.92
CA PRO A 135 10.62 -11.81 -11.61
C PRO A 135 10.48 -13.14 -10.87
N ASP A 136 11.36 -13.43 -9.93
CA ASP A 136 11.33 -14.61 -9.06
C ASP A 136 10.66 -14.34 -7.70
N TRP A 137 10.04 -13.17 -7.51
CA TRP A 137 9.29 -12.88 -6.29
C TRP A 137 8.11 -13.84 -6.12
N PRO A 138 7.92 -14.44 -4.93
CA PRO A 138 6.80 -15.35 -4.68
C PRO A 138 5.48 -14.59 -4.53
N ILE A 139 4.95 -14.08 -5.66
CA ILE A 139 3.82 -13.15 -5.70
C ILE A 139 2.54 -13.69 -5.03
N THR A 140 2.36 -15.00 -4.98
CA THR A 140 1.24 -15.68 -4.31
C THR A 140 1.60 -16.22 -2.92
N GLY A 141 2.80 -15.87 -2.43
CA GLY A 141 3.26 -16.27 -1.11
C GLY A 141 2.37 -15.70 -0.02
N LYS A 142 2.16 -16.47 1.05
CA LYS A 142 1.30 -16.09 2.18
C LYS A 142 2.09 -15.66 3.42
N GLU A 143 3.40 -15.87 3.39
CA GLU A 143 4.27 -15.45 4.47
C GLU A 143 4.46 -13.93 4.43
N GLU A 144 4.64 -13.33 5.59
CA GLU A 144 4.87 -11.89 5.69
C GLU A 144 6.10 -11.42 4.88
N THR A 145 7.10 -12.27 4.75
CA THR A 145 8.29 -12.05 3.92
C THR A 145 8.00 -11.86 2.44
N ASP A 146 6.87 -12.36 1.98
CA ASP A 146 6.45 -12.31 0.58
C ASP A 146 5.36 -11.26 0.37
N TYR A 147 4.49 -11.08 1.37
CA TYR A 147 3.29 -10.26 1.28
C TYR A 147 3.51 -8.77 1.64
N TRP A 148 4.59 -8.41 2.33
CA TRP A 148 4.82 -7.04 2.79
C TRP A 148 4.72 -5.96 1.69
N PRO A 149 5.07 -6.20 0.38
CA PRO A 149 4.92 -5.17 -0.64
C PRO A 149 3.45 -4.82 -0.90
N ILE A 150 2.57 -5.82 -0.93
CA ILE A 150 1.12 -5.62 -1.09
C ILE A 150 0.58 -4.84 0.12
N ARG A 151 0.98 -5.24 1.34
CA ARG A 151 0.59 -4.55 2.56
C ARG A 151 1.08 -3.09 2.58
N LEU A 152 2.32 -2.85 2.15
CA LEU A 152 2.87 -1.49 2.05
C LEU A 152 2.01 -0.61 1.12
N LEU A 153 1.66 -1.09 -0.07
CA LEU A 153 0.79 -0.36 -1.00
C LEU A 153 -0.57 -0.03 -0.38
N LYS A 154 -1.21 -1.00 0.29
CA LYS A 154 -2.50 -0.79 0.94
C LYS A 154 -2.43 0.20 2.11
N VAL A 155 -1.35 0.19 2.88
CA VAL A 155 -1.11 1.18 3.95
C VAL A 155 -0.91 2.57 3.37
N LEU A 156 -0.09 2.70 2.31
CA LEU A 156 0.13 4.00 1.65
C LEU A 156 -1.14 4.55 1.03
N ALA A 157 -1.96 3.70 0.41
CA ALA A 157 -3.22 4.13 -0.21
C ALA A 157 -4.21 4.72 0.81
N ARG A 158 -4.20 4.23 2.06
CA ARG A 158 -5.08 4.71 3.14
C ARG A 158 -4.54 5.87 3.94
N LEU A 159 -3.23 6.09 3.89
CA LEU A 159 -2.58 7.14 4.68
C LEU A 159 -3.24 8.53 4.50
N PRO A 160 -3.60 8.99 3.29
CA PRO A 160 -4.28 10.27 3.12
C PRO A 160 -5.64 10.34 3.80
N VAL A 161 -6.42 9.26 3.77
CA VAL A 161 -7.74 9.19 4.41
C VAL A 161 -7.60 9.16 5.94
N GLU A 162 -6.71 8.31 6.46
CA GLU A 162 -6.52 8.10 7.89
C GLU A 162 -5.94 9.33 8.59
N GLU A 163 -5.05 10.08 7.92
CA GLU A 163 -4.30 11.20 8.49
C GLU A 163 -4.77 12.58 7.97
N ASP A 164 -5.87 12.64 7.20
CA ASP A 164 -6.36 13.88 6.56
C ASP A 164 -5.22 14.65 5.89
N SER A 165 -4.49 13.98 5.02
CA SER A 165 -3.22 14.44 4.46
C SER A 165 -3.10 14.14 2.97
N TRP A 166 -1.89 14.25 2.42
CA TRP A 166 -1.64 13.99 1.01
C TRP A 166 -0.29 13.29 0.78
N LEU A 167 -0.21 12.57 -0.32
CA LEU A 167 1.01 11.96 -0.83
C LEU A 167 1.39 12.59 -2.16
N GLY A 168 2.69 12.83 -2.36
CA GLY A 168 3.20 13.45 -3.57
C GLY A 168 4.66 13.09 -3.84
N TRP A 169 5.15 13.53 -4.98
CA TRP A 169 6.53 13.34 -5.38
C TRP A 169 7.52 13.83 -4.32
N GLY A 170 8.52 13.01 -4.03
CA GLY A 170 9.55 13.32 -3.04
C GLY A 170 9.10 13.16 -1.58
N HIS A 171 7.85 12.77 -1.32
CA HIS A 171 7.44 12.42 0.04
C HIS A 171 8.13 11.13 0.49
N SER A 172 8.54 11.10 1.75
CA SER A 172 9.05 9.90 2.39
C SER A 172 8.19 9.55 3.60
N ILE A 173 7.86 8.29 3.72
CA ILE A 173 7.01 7.76 4.77
C ILE A 173 7.84 6.78 5.60
N ALA A 174 7.98 7.04 6.90
CA ALA A 174 8.66 6.14 7.82
C ALA A 174 7.66 5.15 8.41
N HIS A 175 8.01 3.87 8.39
CA HIS A 175 7.24 2.82 9.05
C HIS A 175 7.68 2.60 10.50
N GLY A 176 8.94 2.97 10.83
CA GLY A 176 9.51 2.87 12.16
C GLY A 176 10.15 1.50 12.49
N GLU A 177 9.71 0.44 11.84
CA GLU A 177 10.25 -0.91 11.94
C GLU A 177 10.46 -1.51 10.55
N PRO A 178 11.31 -2.55 10.39
CA PRO A 178 11.45 -3.26 9.12
C PRO A 178 10.10 -3.78 8.59
N PHE A 179 9.86 -3.68 7.29
CA PHE A 179 8.62 -4.14 6.67
C PHE A 179 8.35 -5.63 6.87
N ALA A 180 9.42 -6.44 6.93
CA ALA A 180 9.37 -7.87 7.23
C ALA A 180 10.71 -8.36 7.75
N LYS A 181 10.76 -9.61 8.24
CA LYS A 181 11.98 -10.22 8.82
C LYS A 181 13.14 -10.41 7.83
N ASN A 182 12.84 -10.46 6.53
CA ASN A 182 13.82 -10.65 5.46
C ASN A 182 14.37 -9.33 4.90
N THR A 183 13.97 -8.18 5.41
CA THR A 183 14.44 -6.88 4.95
C THR A 183 14.73 -5.93 6.11
N SER A 184 15.60 -4.96 5.89
CA SER A 184 15.84 -3.85 6.81
C SER A 184 15.24 -2.53 6.29
N PHE A 185 14.48 -2.57 5.20
CA PHE A 185 13.71 -1.41 4.77
C PHE A 185 12.63 -1.08 5.79
N CYS A 186 12.57 0.18 6.22
CA CYS A 186 11.66 0.65 7.27
C CYS A 186 10.94 1.95 6.91
N GLY A 187 10.97 2.32 5.65
CA GLY A 187 10.24 3.43 5.07
C GLY A 187 10.34 3.43 3.55
N CYS A 188 9.76 4.42 2.92
CA CYS A 188 9.77 4.54 1.47
C CYS A 188 9.83 6.00 1.01
N LEU A 189 10.16 6.17 -0.27
CA LEU A 189 10.17 7.43 -1.01
C LEU A 189 9.22 7.29 -2.20
N LEU A 190 8.44 8.33 -2.50
CA LEU A 190 7.58 8.40 -3.67
C LEU A 190 8.26 9.19 -4.78
N LEU A 191 8.36 8.58 -5.95
CA LEU A 191 8.98 9.17 -7.15
C LEU A 191 8.04 9.05 -8.36
N GLU A 192 8.35 9.79 -9.41
CA GLU A 192 7.74 9.55 -10.72
C GLU A 192 8.05 8.14 -11.23
N PRO A 193 7.19 7.56 -12.08
CA PRO A 193 7.42 6.28 -12.73
C PRO A 193 8.76 6.26 -13.46
N GLN A 194 9.57 5.25 -13.18
CA GLN A 194 10.84 5.03 -13.86
C GLN A 194 10.71 3.90 -14.88
N ASP A 195 11.54 3.94 -15.93
CA ASP A 195 11.52 2.93 -17.00
C ASP A 195 10.15 2.81 -17.69
N THR A 196 9.47 3.95 -17.85
CA THR A 196 8.16 4.07 -18.51
C THR A 196 8.19 5.10 -19.63
N ALA A 197 7.22 5.02 -20.53
CA ALA A 197 7.06 6.05 -21.56
C ALA A 197 6.54 7.37 -20.94
N PRO A 198 6.88 8.53 -21.50
CA PRO A 198 6.33 9.81 -21.07
C PRO A 198 4.80 9.80 -21.08
N GLY A 199 4.19 10.34 -20.03
CA GLY A 199 2.74 10.33 -19.81
C GLY A 199 2.27 9.20 -18.89
N ALA A 200 3.17 8.33 -18.42
CA ALA A 200 2.84 7.29 -17.44
C ALA A 200 2.55 7.86 -16.05
N GLU A 201 3.04 9.04 -15.77
CA GLU A 201 2.95 9.74 -14.50
C GLU A 201 1.56 10.31 -14.19
N GLU A 202 0.68 10.45 -15.22
CA GLU A 202 -0.59 11.14 -15.07
C GLU A 202 -1.70 10.52 -15.92
N CYS A 203 -2.83 10.20 -15.31
CA CYS A 203 -4.08 9.83 -15.97
C CYS A 203 -5.09 10.97 -15.84
N VAL A 204 -5.62 11.45 -16.96
CA VAL A 204 -6.72 12.43 -16.96
C VAL A 204 -8.04 11.69 -16.98
N LEU A 205 -8.86 11.91 -15.95
CA LEU A 205 -10.17 11.31 -15.81
C LEU A 205 -11.21 11.99 -16.74
N PRO A 206 -12.34 11.32 -17.04
CA PRO A 206 -13.40 11.89 -17.90
C PRO A 206 -14.00 13.21 -17.40
N ASN A 207 -13.97 13.45 -16.09
CA ASN A 207 -14.43 14.69 -15.45
C ASN A 207 -13.37 15.82 -15.51
N GLY A 208 -12.16 15.53 -16.02
CA GLY A 208 -11.05 16.48 -16.16
C GLY A 208 -10.11 16.50 -14.95
N GLU A 209 -10.41 15.77 -13.88
CA GLU A 209 -9.50 15.56 -12.75
C GLU A 209 -8.30 14.67 -13.17
N ARG A 210 -7.26 14.64 -12.35
CA ARG A 210 -6.03 13.94 -12.65
C ARG A 210 -5.68 12.98 -11.55
N VAL A 211 -5.27 11.76 -11.92
CA VAL A 211 -4.69 10.78 -11.01
C VAL A 211 -3.21 10.65 -11.31
N LEU A 212 -2.37 10.92 -10.32
CA LEU A 212 -0.92 10.81 -10.43
C LEU A 212 -0.46 9.42 -10.03
N PHE A 213 0.57 8.93 -10.71
CA PHE A 213 1.13 7.61 -10.44
C PHE A 213 2.51 7.77 -9.81
N TYR A 214 2.66 7.28 -8.56
CA TYR A 214 3.93 7.36 -7.84
C TYR A 214 4.55 5.99 -7.62
N GLN A 215 5.82 5.89 -7.97
CA GLN A 215 6.62 4.72 -7.69
C GLN A 215 7.14 4.74 -6.26
N VAL A 216 6.93 3.64 -5.55
CA VAL A 216 7.36 3.45 -4.16
C VAL A 216 8.75 2.80 -4.14
N ILE A 217 9.74 3.50 -3.62
CA ILE A 217 11.11 3.03 -3.44
C ILE A 217 11.37 2.80 -1.96
N PRO A 218 11.55 1.56 -1.50
CA PRO A 218 11.88 1.27 -0.11
C PRO A 218 13.22 1.85 0.33
N LEU A 219 13.25 2.38 1.55
CA LEU A 219 14.41 3.04 2.14
C LEU A 219 14.85 2.37 3.45
N TYR A 220 16.15 2.45 3.70
CA TYR A 220 16.75 2.21 5.01
C TYR A 220 16.60 3.45 5.91
N GLN A 221 16.72 3.27 7.23
CA GLN A 221 16.60 4.37 8.19
C GLN A 221 17.60 5.51 7.90
N GLN A 222 18.84 5.18 7.57
CA GLN A 222 19.87 6.19 7.26
C GLN A 222 19.53 7.00 6.00
N GLU A 223 18.88 6.38 5.02
CA GLU A 223 18.43 7.05 3.79
C GLU A 223 17.27 8.02 4.11
N LEU A 224 16.33 7.60 4.98
CA LEU A 224 15.26 8.47 5.48
C LEU A 224 15.85 9.69 6.24
N ASP A 225 16.75 9.43 7.18
CA ASP A 225 17.40 10.47 7.98
C ASP A 225 18.17 11.45 7.10
N TYR A 226 18.91 10.92 6.11
CA TYR A 226 19.64 11.72 5.14
C TYR A 226 18.71 12.60 4.30
N LYS A 227 17.60 12.05 3.80
CA LYS A 227 16.59 12.80 3.05
C LYS A 227 15.98 13.92 3.86
N ILE A 228 15.66 13.68 5.14
CA ILE A 228 15.13 14.71 6.05
C ILE A 228 16.13 15.83 6.25
N ALA A 229 17.41 15.49 6.41
CA ALA A 229 18.47 16.47 6.66
C ALA A 229 18.90 17.26 5.41
N HIS A 230 18.86 16.65 4.22
CA HIS A 230 19.50 17.20 3.01
C HIS A 230 18.55 17.38 1.81
N GLY A 231 17.31 16.89 1.93
CA GLY A 231 16.30 16.95 0.87
C GLY A 231 16.37 15.78 -0.11
N VAL A 232 15.30 15.64 -0.91
CA VAL A 232 15.13 14.54 -1.85
C VAL A 232 16.20 14.52 -2.94
N GLY A 233 16.57 15.68 -3.50
CA GLY A 233 17.59 15.76 -4.56
C GLY A 233 18.95 15.21 -4.10
N ALA A 234 19.41 15.56 -2.89
CA ALA A 234 20.64 15.03 -2.34
C ALA A 234 20.60 13.51 -2.08
N LEU A 235 19.45 12.97 -1.66
CA LEU A 235 19.28 11.53 -1.52
C LEU A 235 19.34 10.83 -2.88
N LEU A 236 18.66 11.35 -3.90
CA LEU A 236 18.64 10.77 -5.24
C LEU A 236 20.06 10.71 -5.87
N GLU A 237 20.91 11.70 -5.62
CA GLU A 237 22.33 11.65 -6.03
C GLU A 237 23.07 10.47 -5.37
N LYS A 238 22.78 10.17 -4.09
CA LYS A 238 23.36 9.00 -3.39
C LYS A 238 22.79 7.69 -3.90
N MET A 239 21.52 7.68 -4.28
CA MET A 239 20.80 6.52 -4.79
C MET A 239 20.95 6.30 -6.30
N ALA A 240 21.83 7.02 -7.00
CA ALA A 240 21.97 6.94 -8.45
C ALA A 240 22.21 5.52 -9.02
N ASN A 241 22.70 4.59 -8.19
CA ASN A 241 22.88 3.18 -8.55
C ASN A 241 21.83 2.24 -7.99
N VAL A 242 20.79 2.79 -7.32
CA VAL A 242 19.69 1.99 -6.79
C VAL A 242 18.68 1.79 -7.91
N THR A 243 18.36 0.54 -8.17
CA THR A 243 17.36 0.20 -9.20
C THR A 243 15.95 0.51 -8.70
N HIS A 244 15.04 0.77 -9.63
CA HIS A 244 13.62 0.95 -9.34
C HIS A 244 12.91 -0.39 -9.01
N VAL A 245 13.53 -1.53 -9.32
CA VAL A 245 13.07 -2.86 -8.90
C VAL A 245 13.63 -3.15 -7.50
N ILE A 246 12.76 -3.59 -6.60
CA ILE A 246 13.13 -3.84 -5.21
C ILE A 246 14.12 -4.99 -5.12
N GLU A 247 15.29 -4.73 -4.60
CA GLU A 247 16.32 -5.72 -4.29
C GLU A 247 16.46 -5.81 -2.76
N ILE A 248 15.99 -6.91 -2.17
CA ILE A 248 16.12 -7.15 -0.73
C ILE A 248 17.60 -7.29 -0.40
N GLY A 249 18.08 -6.48 0.55
CA GLY A 249 19.49 -6.51 0.97
C GLY A 249 20.43 -5.73 0.05
N ARG A 250 19.90 -4.88 -0.86
CA ARG A 250 20.77 -3.93 -1.56
C ARG A 250 21.65 -3.15 -0.59
N PRO A 251 22.81 -2.68 -1.00
CA PRO A 251 23.63 -1.81 -0.17
C PRO A 251 22.86 -0.53 0.21
N ASN A 252 23.06 -0.09 1.47
CA ASN A 252 22.57 1.21 1.90
C ASN A 252 23.34 2.32 1.13
N ALA A 253 22.61 3.25 0.51
CA ALA A 253 23.20 4.35 -0.24
C ALA A 253 23.93 5.37 0.65
N ILE A 254 23.64 5.37 1.95
CA ILE A 254 24.26 6.20 2.97
C ILE A 254 25.05 5.29 3.91
N PRO A 255 26.32 4.98 3.63
CA PRO A 255 27.14 4.19 4.52
C PRO A 255 27.40 4.94 5.83
N ASN A 256 27.55 4.17 6.94
CA ASN A 256 27.91 4.71 8.27
C ASN A 256 29.27 5.41 8.24
#